data_67d78766b0c538f1748e8f71441ff015
#
_entry.id   67d78766b0c538f1748e8f71441ff015
#
_cell.length_a   1.000
_cell.length_b   1.000
_cell.length_c   1.000
_cell.angle_alpha   90.00
_cell.angle_beta   90.00
_cell.angle_gamma   90.00
#
_symmetry.space_group_name_H-M   'P 1'
#
loop_
_entity.id
_entity.type
_entity.pdbx_description
1 polymer ?
#
loop_
_entity_poly.entity_id
_entity_poly.type
_entity_poly.pdbx_seq_one_letter_code
_entity_poly.pdbx_strand_id
1 'polypeptide(L)'
;VSNRKIIQGIIKDLKIPDTKQTKVMRAIDKLYKPGFGLRGVEDLLKKERKDKSGAITKGANLSDDQVSKILDFLKINDLSKLKQNFKNPLTQEGIKELEDLLEILKFGNYSGQIKTNFTIVRGLAYYDGFCVETNLNFKAKNNKGKEVDIGSICSGGQYNKLISRFKGVDIPGTGVSIGVDRLLFAMMQLNPCLLYTSDAADDRSC
;
A
#
# COMPACT_ATOMS: atom_id res chain seq x y z
N VAL A 1 -6.93 3.42 -1.78
CA VAL A 1 -6.27 3.60 -3.09
C VAL A 1 -5.22 4.69 -3.04
N SER A 2 -4.21 4.59 -3.88
CA SER A 2 -3.14 5.56 -4.08
C SER A 2 -2.70 5.58 -5.55
N ASN A 3 -1.78 6.50 -5.87
CA ASN A 3 -1.08 6.47 -7.16
C ASN A 3 0.43 6.63 -6.92
N ARG A 4 1.22 5.71 -7.43
CA ARG A 4 2.67 5.65 -7.20
C ARG A 4 3.43 6.82 -7.83
N LYS A 5 2.90 7.44 -8.89
CA LYS A 5 3.49 8.64 -9.51
C LYS A 5 3.64 9.79 -8.50
N ILE A 6 2.75 9.86 -7.50
CA ILE A 6 2.78 10.89 -6.47
C ILE A 6 4.12 10.85 -5.72
N ILE A 7 4.44 9.72 -5.10
CA ILE A 7 5.69 9.59 -4.35
C ILE A 7 6.92 9.57 -5.26
N GLN A 8 6.80 9.06 -6.49
CA GLN A 8 7.90 9.08 -7.45
C GLN A 8 8.29 10.51 -7.84
N GLY A 9 7.32 11.40 -8.05
CA GLY A 9 7.59 12.81 -8.30
C GLY A 9 8.26 13.49 -7.12
N ILE A 10 7.81 13.21 -5.88
CA ILE A 10 8.44 13.73 -4.67
C ILE A 10 9.89 13.26 -4.54
N ILE A 11 10.16 11.98 -4.79
CA ILE A 11 11.51 11.40 -4.78
C ILE A 11 12.42 12.09 -5.80
N LYS A 12 11.89 12.43 -7.00
CA LYS A 12 12.62 13.18 -8.03
C LYS A 12 12.94 14.60 -7.57
N ASP A 13 11.99 15.33 -7.00
CA ASP A 13 12.23 16.69 -6.47
C ASP A 13 13.28 16.70 -5.37
N LEU A 14 13.31 15.67 -4.54
CA LEU A 14 14.31 15.49 -3.51
C LEU A 14 15.67 15.04 -4.04
N LYS A 15 15.80 14.83 -5.36
CA LYS A 15 17.02 14.36 -6.04
C LYS A 15 17.57 13.07 -5.40
N ILE A 16 16.68 12.16 -5.00
CA ILE A 16 17.06 10.88 -4.42
C ILE A 16 17.53 9.94 -5.55
N PRO A 17 18.76 9.43 -5.50
CA PRO A 17 19.31 8.56 -6.54
C PRO A 17 18.46 7.28 -6.73
N ASP A 18 18.36 6.78 -7.96
CA ASP A 18 17.60 5.57 -8.31
C ASP A 18 18.01 4.36 -7.46
N THR A 19 19.27 4.24 -7.14
CA THR A 19 19.81 3.16 -6.27
C THR A 19 19.23 3.16 -4.87
N LYS A 20 18.68 4.29 -4.38
CA LYS A 20 18.07 4.43 -3.06
C LYS A 20 16.55 4.36 -3.10
N GLN A 21 15.90 4.61 -4.24
CA GLN A 21 14.43 4.70 -4.36
C GLN A 21 13.71 3.45 -3.87
N THR A 22 14.22 2.26 -4.22
CA THR A 22 13.63 0.99 -3.75
C THR A 22 13.66 0.87 -2.23
N LYS A 23 14.73 1.35 -1.57
CA LYS A 23 14.82 1.35 -0.10
C LYS A 23 13.83 2.32 0.52
N VAL A 24 13.66 3.51 -0.08
CA VAL A 24 12.68 4.52 0.37
C VAL A 24 11.27 3.95 0.27
N MET A 25 10.89 3.37 -0.87
CA MET A 25 9.58 2.75 -1.05
C MET A 25 9.33 1.62 -0.05
N ARG A 26 10.32 0.75 0.18
CA ARG A 26 10.22 -0.32 1.18
C ARG A 26 10.12 0.19 2.62
N ALA A 27 10.74 1.33 2.93
CA ALA A 27 10.59 1.96 4.24
C ALA A 27 9.15 2.48 4.45
N ILE A 28 8.61 3.18 3.47
CA ILE A 28 7.23 3.70 3.49
C ILE A 28 6.20 2.57 3.57
N ASP A 29 6.37 1.50 2.79
CA ASP A 29 5.49 0.31 2.79
C ASP A 29 5.36 -0.37 4.17
N LYS A 30 6.30 -0.11 5.06
CA LYS A 30 6.27 -0.65 6.43
C LYS A 30 5.55 0.25 7.45
N LEU A 31 5.06 1.43 7.04
CA LEU A 31 4.50 2.44 7.94
C LEU A 31 3.44 1.87 8.90
N TYR A 32 2.55 1.04 8.39
CA TYR A 32 1.44 0.46 9.15
C TYR A 32 1.74 -0.90 9.78
N LYS A 33 2.98 -1.40 9.66
CA LYS A 33 3.34 -2.64 10.34
C LYS A 33 3.34 -2.43 11.88
N PRO A 34 2.83 -3.40 12.65
CA PRO A 34 2.79 -3.30 14.11
C PRO A 34 4.15 -2.92 14.71
N GLY A 35 4.18 -1.88 15.55
CA GLY A 35 5.39 -1.40 16.21
C GLY A 35 6.39 -0.66 15.30
N PHE A 36 5.99 -0.28 14.07
CA PHE A 36 6.85 0.42 13.13
C PHE A 36 6.60 1.94 13.14
N GLY A 37 5.46 2.39 12.60
CA GLY A 37 5.04 3.78 12.57
C GLY A 37 6.02 4.73 11.85
N LEU A 38 5.81 6.03 12.01
CA LEU A 38 6.66 7.07 11.39
C LEU A 38 8.11 6.98 11.86
N ARG A 39 8.36 6.66 13.15
CA ARG A 39 9.71 6.53 13.69
C ARG A 39 10.49 5.40 13.03
N GLY A 40 9.83 4.26 12.80
CA GLY A 40 10.47 3.13 12.10
C GLY A 40 10.75 3.43 10.63
N VAL A 41 9.90 4.23 10.00
CA VAL A 41 10.16 4.73 8.63
C VAL A 41 11.37 5.68 8.66
N GLU A 42 11.41 6.63 9.59
CA GLU A 42 12.53 7.57 9.77
C GLU A 42 13.87 6.84 9.91
N ASP A 43 13.94 5.83 10.79
CA ASP A 43 15.14 5.02 11.00
C ASP A 43 15.64 4.41 9.69
N LEU A 44 14.73 3.84 8.88
CA LEU A 44 15.07 3.22 7.59
C LEU A 44 15.34 4.23 6.46
N LEU A 45 14.80 5.43 6.54
CA LEU A 45 15.18 6.51 5.61
C LEU A 45 16.59 7.01 5.91
N LYS A 46 17.00 7.07 7.17
CA LYS A 46 18.34 7.47 7.63
C LYS A 46 19.35 6.34 7.43
N LYS A 47 19.78 5.70 8.49
CA LYS A 47 20.92 4.76 8.46
C LYS A 47 20.52 3.31 8.49
N GLU A 48 19.85 2.91 9.56
CA GLU A 48 19.48 1.51 9.80
C GLU A 48 18.42 1.41 10.89
N ARG A 49 17.77 0.27 10.96
CA ARG A 49 16.86 -0.08 12.05
C ARG A 49 17.19 -1.45 12.59
N LYS A 50 17.32 -1.54 13.92
CA LYS A 50 17.39 -2.80 14.66
C LYS A 50 15.98 -3.18 15.10
N ASP A 51 15.53 -4.39 14.78
CA ASP A 51 14.24 -4.89 15.23
C ASP A 51 14.33 -5.54 16.62
N LYS A 52 13.18 -6.01 17.15
CA LYS A 52 13.11 -6.66 18.47
C LYS A 52 13.91 -7.96 18.56
N SER A 53 14.19 -8.62 17.45
CA SER A 53 14.99 -9.83 17.37
C SER A 53 16.49 -9.55 17.30
N GLY A 54 16.87 -8.28 17.18
CA GLY A 54 18.25 -7.86 17.02
C GLY A 54 18.72 -7.77 15.56
N ALA A 55 17.88 -8.15 14.58
CA ALA A 55 18.24 -8.08 13.17
C ALA A 55 18.32 -6.62 12.70
N ILE A 56 19.40 -6.30 11.96
CA ILE A 56 19.68 -4.95 11.44
C ILE A 56 19.25 -4.87 9.99
N THR A 57 18.37 -3.93 9.69
CA THR A 57 17.98 -3.59 8.31
C THR A 57 18.66 -2.29 7.91
N LYS A 58 19.52 -2.33 6.89
CA LYS A 58 20.21 -1.13 6.35
C LYS A 58 19.21 -0.17 5.69
N GLY A 59 19.28 1.10 6.05
CA GLY A 59 18.45 2.17 5.53
C GLY A 59 18.87 2.72 4.18
N ALA A 60 18.20 3.79 3.76
CA ALA A 60 18.43 4.47 2.50
C ALA A 60 19.58 5.51 2.57
N ASN A 61 20.02 5.88 3.77
CA ASN A 61 21.04 6.88 4.03
C ASN A 61 20.73 8.21 3.32
N LEU A 62 19.57 8.76 3.61
CA LEU A 62 19.12 10.07 3.14
C LEU A 62 19.60 11.18 4.08
N SER A 63 19.64 12.42 3.57
CA SER A 63 19.89 13.61 4.39
C SER A 63 18.67 13.91 5.28
N ASP A 64 18.88 14.67 6.37
CA ASP A 64 17.81 15.03 7.29
C ASP A 64 16.71 15.86 6.61
N ASP A 65 17.06 16.74 5.65
CA ASP A 65 16.09 17.49 4.84
C ASP A 65 15.21 16.55 3.98
N GLN A 66 15.83 15.58 3.30
CA GLN A 66 15.08 14.58 2.51
C GLN A 66 14.16 13.74 3.38
N VAL A 67 14.64 13.32 4.56
CA VAL A 67 13.84 12.55 5.53
C VAL A 67 12.66 13.37 6.02
N SER A 68 12.88 14.62 6.46
CA SER A 68 11.82 15.51 6.94
C SER A 68 10.72 15.68 5.89
N LYS A 69 11.07 15.97 4.65
CA LYS A 69 10.10 16.18 3.56
C LYS A 69 9.29 14.91 3.26
N ILE A 70 9.91 13.72 3.31
CA ILE A 70 9.19 12.45 3.16
C ILE A 70 8.23 12.24 4.35
N LEU A 71 8.68 12.48 5.58
CA LEU A 71 7.82 12.34 6.76
C LEU A 71 6.64 13.31 6.73
N ASP A 72 6.83 14.53 6.25
CA ASP A 72 5.75 15.51 6.11
C ASP A 72 4.75 15.07 5.04
N PHE A 73 5.22 14.54 3.90
CA PHE A 73 4.34 13.90 2.92
C PHE A 73 3.49 12.77 3.55
N LEU A 74 4.09 11.91 4.37
CA LEU A 74 3.37 10.78 4.98
C LEU A 74 2.27 11.18 5.96
N LYS A 75 2.27 12.43 6.42
CA LYS A 75 1.21 13.00 7.30
C LYS A 75 0.03 13.57 6.50
N ILE A 76 0.19 13.76 5.19
CA ILE A 76 -0.87 14.35 4.35
C ILE A 76 -1.91 13.27 4.03
N ASN A 77 -3.17 13.60 4.31
CA ASN A 77 -4.34 12.76 4.02
C ASN A 77 -5.37 13.44 3.12
N ASP A 78 -5.04 14.62 2.61
CA ASP A 78 -5.91 15.48 1.81
C ASP A 78 -5.28 15.76 0.44
N LEU A 79 -6.04 15.49 -0.65
CA LEU A 79 -5.58 15.69 -2.03
C LEU A 79 -5.29 17.15 -2.34
N SER A 80 -6.06 18.08 -1.80
CA SER A 80 -5.88 19.51 -2.06
C SER A 80 -4.56 20.00 -1.46
N LYS A 81 -4.25 19.57 -0.22
CA LYS A 81 -2.95 19.86 0.41
C LYS A 81 -1.80 19.25 -0.36
N LEU A 82 -1.96 18.02 -0.83
CA LEU A 82 -0.95 17.35 -1.63
C LEU A 82 -0.67 18.11 -2.93
N LYS A 83 -1.73 18.54 -3.63
CA LYS A 83 -1.68 19.32 -4.87
C LYS A 83 -1.03 20.69 -4.68
N GLN A 84 -1.22 21.32 -3.52
CA GLN A 84 -0.61 22.60 -3.17
C GLN A 84 0.88 22.47 -2.84
N ASN A 85 1.26 21.46 -2.10
CA ASN A 85 2.61 21.32 -1.55
C ASN A 85 3.63 20.70 -2.53
N PHE A 86 3.18 19.87 -3.48
CA PHE A 86 4.07 19.15 -4.39
C PHE A 86 3.75 19.47 -5.85
N LYS A 87 4.62 20.24 -6.51
CA LYS A 87 4.41 20.78 -7.85
C LYS A 87 5.08 19.99 -8.98
N ASN A 88 5.78 18.91 -8.65
CA ASN A 88 6.41 18.06 -9.65
C ASN A 88 5.37 17.57 -10.70
N PRO A 89 5.66 17.65 -12.00
CA PRO A 89 4.72 17.23 -13.04
C PRO A 89 4.22 15.79 -12.87
N LEU A 90 5.11 14.87 -12.49
CA LEU A 90 4.74 13.47 -12.26
C LEU A 90 3.83 13.31 -11.04
N THR A 91 4.05 14.10 -9.97
CA THR A 91 3.15 14.13 -8.81
C THR A 91 1.78 14.65 -9.21
N GLN A 92 1.71 15.74 -9.98
CA GLN A 92 0.45 16.33 -10.43
C GLN A 92 -0.31 15.38 -11.38
N GLU A 93 0.40 14.67 -12.25
CA GLU A 93 -0.19 13.61 -13.10
C GLU A 93 -0.82 12.50 -12.24
N GLY A 94 -0.10 11.99 -11.24
CA GLY A 94 -0.63 10.96 -10.34
C GLY A 94 -1.81 11.44 -9.50
N ILE A 95 -1.85 12.72 -9.11
CA ILE A 95 -2.99 13.34 -8.43
C ILE A 95 -4.19 13.41 -9.37
N LYS A 96 -4.00 13.87 -10.60
CA LYS A 96 -5.05 13.99 -11.61
C LYS A 96 -5.68 12.62 -11.90
N GLU A 97 -4.85 11.60 -12.16
CA GLU A 97 -5.35 10.24 -12.36
C GLU A 97 -6.18 9.74 -11.17
N LEU A 98 -5.74 10.05 -9.93
CA LEU A 98 -6.47 9.67 -8.74
C LEU A 98 -7.80 10.43 -8.60
N GLU A 99 -7.84 11.72 -8.94
CA GLU A 99 -9.07 12.52 -9.01
C GLU A 99 -10.06 11.88 -10.01
N ASP A 100 -9.61 11.52 -11.20
CA ASP A 100 -10.43 10.89 -12.24
C ASP A 100 -10.96 9.51 -11.78
N LEU A 101 -10.13 8.70 -11.13
CA LEU A 101 -10.59 7.44 -10.54
C LEU A 101 -11.68 7.65 -9.50
N LEU A 102 -11.50 8.62 -8.60
CA LEU A 102 -12.50 8.91 -7.56
C LEU A 102 -13.82 9.38 -8.14
N GLU A 103 -13.79 10.14 -9.23
CA GLU A 103 -14.98 10.54 -9.96
C GLU A 103 -15.73 9.33 -10.55
N ILE A 104 -15.01 8.42 -11.22
CA ILE A 104 -15.59 7.17 -11.76
C ILE A 104 -16.23 6.34 -10.63
N LEU A 105 -15.54 6.21 -9.50
CA LEU A 105 -16.04 5.45 -8.35
C LEU A 105 -17.30 6.09 -7.72
N LYS A 106 -17.41 7.41 -7.79
CA LYS A 106 -18.61 8.12 -7.35
C LYS A 106 -19.82 7.80 -8.23
N PHE A 107 -19.64 7.76 -9.54
CA PHE A 107 -20.70 7.35 -10.48
C PHE A 107 -21.18 5.91 -10.23
N GLY A 108 -20.26 4.99 -9.86
CA GLY A 108 -20.58 3.61 -9.52
C GLY A 108 -21.14 3.41 -8.11
N ASN A 109 -21.35 4.47 -7.31
CA ASN A 109 -21.77 4.40 -5.90
C ASN A 109 -20.79 3.66 -4.96
N TYR A 110 -19.50 3.63 -5.30
CA TYR A 110 -18.46 2.98 -4.49
C TYR A 110 -17.71 3.95 -3.56
N SER A 111 -18.00 5.26 -3.59
CA SER A 111 -17.25 6.29 -2.88
C SER A 111 -17.20 6.10 -1.35
N GLY A 112 -18.25 5.54 -0.75
CA GLY A 112 -18.29 5.27 0.69
C GLY A 112 -17.39 4.10 1.16
N GLN A 113 -16.96 3.26 0.25
CA GLN A 113 -16.16 2.06 0.55
C GLN A 113 -14.66 2.27 0.28
N ILE A 114 -14.30 3.31 -0.44
CA ILE A 114 -12.94 3.54 -0.92
C ILE A 114 -12.37 4.81 -0.28
N LYS A 115 -11.18 4.67 0.30
CA LYS A 115 -10.44 5.78 0.92
C LYS A 115 -9.12 5.99 0.19
N THR A 116 -8.73 7.24 0.01
CA THR A 116 -7.38 7.59 -0.45
C THR A 116 -6.38 7.43 0.68
N ASN A 117 -5.23 6.84 0.36
CA ASN A 117 -4.12 6.76 1.27
C ASN A 117 -2.80 6.81 0.48
N PHE A 118 -2.17 7.97 0.45
CA PHE A 118 -0.98 8.22 -0.38
C PHE A 118 0.26 7.44 0.07
N THR A 119 0.21 6.81 1.23
CA THR A 119 1.29 5.99 1.76
C THR A 119 1.26 4.54 1.23
N ILE A 120 0.19 4.15 0.51
CA ILE A 120 0.13 2.86 -0.20
C ILE A 120 1.02 2.96 -1.43
N VAL A 121 2.26 2.54 -1.29
CA VAL A 121 3.27 2.60 -2.37
C VAL A 121 3.62 1.22 -2.92
N ARG A 122 3.20 0.16 -2.26
CA ARG A 122 3.52 -1.24 -2.57
C ARG A 122 5.03 -1.49 -2.73
N GLY A 123 5.56 -2.49 -2.06
CA GLY A 123 7.00 -2.79 -2.03
C GLY A 123 7.59 -3.31 -3.34
N LEU A 124 6.76 -3.60 -4.34
CA LEU A 124 7.19 -4.17 -5.62
C LEU A 124 7.50 -3.08 -6.65
N ALA A 125 8.66 -3.18 -7.28
CA ALA A 125 9.21 -2.14 -8.14
C ALA A 125 8.47 -1.96 -9.49
N TYR A 126 7.62 -2.91 -9.87
CA TYR A 126 6.95 -2.90 -11.18
C TYR A 126 5.68 -2.05 -11.24
N TYR A 127 5.09 -1.65 -10.12
CA TYR A 127 3.94 -0.73 -10.13
C TYR A 127 4.38 0.67 -10.57
N ASP A 128 3.62 1.29 -11.48
CA ASP A 128 3.92 2.60 -12.07
C ASP A 128 2.73 3.57 -12.11
N GLY A 129 1.57 3.18 -11.61
CA GLY A 129 0.36 3.97 -11.54
C GLY A 129 -0.43 3.70 -10.26
N PHE A 130 -1.72 3.41 -10.39
CA PHE A 130 -2.58 3.09 -9.26
C PHE A 130 -2.06 1.94 -8.41
N CYS A 131 -2.24 2.09 -7.11
CA CYS A 131 -2.04 1.03 -6.12
C CYS A 131 -3.30 0.90 -5.28
N VAL A 132 -3.73 -0.35 -5.07
CA VAL A 132 -4.91 -0.66 -4.28
C VAL A 132 -4.55 -1.66 -3.18
N GLU A 133 -5.22 -1.52 -2.06
CA GLU A 133 -5.10 -2.41 -0.92
C GLU A 133 -6.45 -2.51 -0.22
N THR A 134 -6.88 -3.72 0.10
CA THR A 134 -8.14 -3.99 0.79
C THR A 134 -7.85 -4.55 2.16
N ASN A 135 -8.29 -3.84 3.19
CA ASN A 135 -8.16 -4.23 4.58
C ASN A 135 -9.55 -4.54 5.16
N LEU A 136 -9.58 -5.38 6.18
CA LEU A 136 -10.82 -5.63 6.93
C LEU A 136 -11.24 -4.35 7.66
N ASN A 137 -12.54 -4.10 7.70
CA ASN A 137 -13.15 -3.04 8.49
C ASN A 137 -13.55 -3.48 9.92
N PHE A 138 -13.17 -4.70 10.30
CA PHE A 138 -13.36 -5.27 11.63
C PHE A 138 -12.09 -5.93 12.13
N LYS A 139 -12.04 -6.21 13.44
CA LYS A 139 -10.91 -6.89 14.08
C LYS A 139 -11.13 -8.39 14.06
N ALA A 140 -10.21 -9.12 13.43
CA ALA A 140 -10.21 -10.57 13.48
C ALA A 140 -9.68 -11.07 14.82
N LYS A 141 -10.15 -12.24 15.28
CA LYS A 141 -9.69 -12.87 16.52
C LYS A 141 -9.09 -14.24 16.23
N ASN A 142 -8.01 -14.58 16.94
CA ASN A 142 -7.44 -15.93 16.90
C ASN A 142 -8.28 -16.91 17.75
N ASN A 143 -7.90 -18.19 17.73
CA ASN A 143 -8.58 -19.26 18.48
C ASN A 143 -8.59 -19.05 20.01
N LYS A 144 -7.80 -18.10 20.54
CA LYS A 144 -7.76 -17.70 21.96
C LYS A 144 -8.59 -16.44 22.23
N GLY A 145 -9.37 -15.95 21.27
CA GLY A 145 -10.18 -14.73 21.36
C GLY A 145 -9.38 -13.42 21.31
N LYS A 146 -8.06 -13.48 21.09
CA LYS A 146 -7.22 -12.28 21.02
C LYS A 146 -7.29 -11.67 19.64
N GLU A 147 -7.44 -10.33 19.57
CA GLU A 147 -7.36 -9.58 18.32
C GLU A 147 -6.03 -9.79 17.62
N VAL A 148 -6.11 -10.03 16.32
CA VAL A 148 -4.96 -10.22 15.43
C VAL A 148 -5.10 -9.34 14.20
N ASP A 149 -3.97 -8.80 13.76
CA ASP A 149 -3.87 -8.11 12.49
C ASP A 149 -3.47 -9.13 11.41
N ILE A 150 -4.39 -9.41 10.49
CA ILE A 150 -4.13 -10.32 9.37
C ILE A 150 -3.58 -9.60 8.14
N GLY A 151 -3.44 -8.27 8.22
CA GLY A 151 -3.00 -7.44 7.12
C GLY A 151 -4.03 -7.35 5.99
N SER A 152 -3.56 -6.90 4.84
CA SER A 152 -4.41 -6.72 3.66
C SER A 152 -4.83 -8.07 3.07
N ILE A 153 -6.11 -8.21 2.75
CA ILE A 153 -6.70 -9.44 2.15
C ILE A 153 -6.62 -9.44 0.64
N CYS A 154 -6.53 -8.27 0.01
CA CYS A 154 -6.38 -8.12 -1.43
C CYS A 154 -5.51 -6.91 -1.73
N SER A 155 -4.73 -6.99 -2.77
CA SER A 155 -3.89 -5.88 -3.18
C SER A 155 -3.47 -5.98 -4.63
N GLY A 156 -3.24 -4.84 -5.25
CA GLY A 156 -2.86 -4.80 -6.65
C GLY A 156 -2.49 -3.41 -7.12
N GLY A 157 -2.49 -3.21 -8.42
CA GLY A 157 -2.21 -1.93 -9.03
C GLY A 157 -1.94 -2.02 -10.52
N GLN A 158 -1.52 -0.91 -11.07
CA GLN A 158 -1.17 -0.71 -12.47
C GLN A 158 0.33 -0.92 -12.68
N TYR A 159 0.69 -1.59 -13.79
CA TYR A 159 2.06 -1.95 -14.12
C TYR A 159 2.28 -1.95 -15.65
N ASN A 160 2.07 -0.81 -16.28
CA ASN A 160 2.16 -0.65 -17.74
C ASN A 160 3.53 -1.02 -18.31
N LYS A 161 4.60 -0.79 -17.55
CA LYS A 161 5.98 -1.06 -17.97
C LYS A 161 6.48 -2.47 -17.65
N LEU A 162 5.65 -3.33 -17.07
CA LEU A 162 6.09 -4.68 -16.74
C LEU A 162 6.36 -5.51 -17.98
N ILE A 163 5.46 -5.45 -18.95
CA ILE A 163 5.54 -6.24 -20.19
C ILE A 163 6.63 -5.72 -21.13
N SER A 164 6.86 -4.41 -21.14
CA SER A 164 7.91 -3.82 -21.99
C SER A 164 9.31 -4.30 -21.62
N ARG A 165 9.54 -4.70 -20.38
CA ARG A 165 10.82 -5.31 -19.96
C ARG A 165 11.12 -6.63 -20.67
N PHE A 166 10.11 -7.33 -21.13
CA PHE A 166 10.25 -8.65 -21.79
C PHE A 166 10.04 -8.58 -23.29
N LYS A 167 9.17 -7.69 -23.77
CA LYS A 167 8.77 -7.62 -25.19
C LYS A 167 9.17 -6.32 -25.90
N GLY A 168 9.73 -5.34 -25.17
CA GLY A 168 10.10 -4.05 -25.76
C GLY A 168 8.92 -3.16 -26.20
N VAL A 169 7.68 -3.56 -25.86
CA VAL A 169 6.45 -2.82 -26.20
C VAL A 169 5.70 -2.49 -24.94
N ASP A 170 5.28 -1.24 -24.77
CA ASP A 170 4.46 -0.81 -23.64
C ASP A 170 3.03 -1.33 -23.83
N ILE A 171 2.60 -2.21 -22.95
CA ILE A 171 1.24 -2.76 -22.88
C ILE A 171 0.65 -2.41 -21.54
N PRO A 172 -0.48 -1.68 -21.51
CA PRO A 172 -1.17 -1.37 -20.26
C PRO A 172 -1.53 -2.65 -19.51
N GLY A 173 -1.20 -2.69 -18.23
CA GLY A 173 -1.47 -3.82 -17.38
C GLY A 173 -1.96 -3.38 -16.01
N THR A 174 -2.97 -4.07 -15.51
CA THR A 174 -3.45 -3.94 -14.14
C THR A 174 -3.86 -5.30 -13.59
N GLY A 175 -3.75 -5.47 -12.30
CA GLY A 175 -4.17 -6.72 -11.68
C GLY A 175 -4.20 -6.64 -10.16
N VAL A 176 -4.91 -7.58 -9.59
CA VAL A 176 -5.04 -7.73 -8.14
C VAL A 176 -4.74 -9.17 -7.75
N SER A 177 -4.21 -9.34 -6.55
CA SER A 177 -4.00 -10.63 -5.91
C SER A 177 -4.83 -10.70 -4.65
N ILE A 178 -5.53 -11.82 -4.47
CA ILE A 178 -6.35 -12.09 -3.28
C ILE A 178 -5.60 -13.10 -2.44
N GLY A 179 -5.42 -12.79 -1.15
CA GLY A 179 -4.87 -13.72 -0.17
C GLY A 179 -5.97 -14.69 0.28
N VAL A 180 -6.05 -15.86 -0.38
CA VAL A 180 -7.14 -16.83 -0.17
C VAL A 180 -7.25 -17.22 1.30
N ASP A 181 -6.13 -17.57 1.96
CA ASP A 181 -6.14 -17.94 3.37
C ASP A 181 -6.63 -16.82 4.28
N ARG A 182 -6.23 -15.57 3.99
CA ARG A 182 -6.66 -14.39 4.75
C ARG A 182 -8.13 -14.09 4.53
N LEU A 183 -8.60 -14.21 3.29
CA LEU A 183 -10.01 -14.02 2.95
C LEU A 183 -10.87 -15.10 3.62
N LEU A 184 -10.47 -16.37 3.52
CA LEU A 184 -11.14 -17.47 4.19
C LEU A 184 -11.20 -17.24 5.70
N PHE A 185 -10.09 -16.92 6.33
CA PHE A 185 -10.05 -16.61 7.76
C PHE A 185 -10.99 -15.47 8.13
N ALA A 186 -11.04 -14.40 7.31
CA ALA A 186 -11.95 -13.28 7.52
C ALA A 186 -13.43 -13.70 7.38
N MET A 187 -13.76 -14.51 6.39
CA MET A 187 -15.12 -15.02 6.18
C MET A 187 -15.57 -15.90 7.34
N MET A 188 -14.70 -16.75 7.86
CA MET A 188 -14.97 -17.59 9.04
C MET A 188 -15.23 -16.77 10.31
N GLN A 189 -14.69 -15.56 10.43
CA GLN A 189 -15.01 -14.65 11.55
C GLN A 189 -16.47 -14.12 11.48
N LEU A 190 -17.00 -14.00 10.26
CA LEU A 190 -18.35 -13.47 10.02
C LEU A 190 -19.40 -14.57 9.99
N ASN A 191 -19.05 -15.73 9.47
CA ASN A 191 -19.91 -16.89 9.38
C ASN A 191 -19.10 -18.17 9.63
N PRO A 192 -19.12 -18.70 10.88
CA PRO A 192 -18.40 -19.92 11.23
C PRO A 192 -18.86 -21.16 10.44
N CYS A 193 -20.10 -21.16 9.94
CA CYS A 193 -20.67 -22.29 9.18
C CYS A 193 -20.03 -22.49 7.80
N LEU A 194 -19.29 -21.52 7.25
CA LEU A 194 -18.63 -21.67 5.95
C LEU A 194 -17.62 -22.83 5.89
N LEU A 195 -17.14 -23.31 7.04
CA LEU A 195 -16.24 -24.48 7.11
C LEU A 195 -16.93 -25.81 6.83
N TYR A 196 -18.24 -25.88 7.02
CA TYR A 196 -18.98 -27.13 6.98
C TYR A 196 -19.73 -27.36 5.66
N THR A 197 -19.74 -26.38 4.76
CA THR A 197 -20.44 -26.47 3.46
C THR A 197 -19.68 -27.27 2.40
N SER A 198 -18.46 -27.73 2.69
CA SER A 198 -17.67 -28.56 1.75
C SER A 198 -18.00 -30.05 1.83
N ASP A 199 -18.75 -30.48 2.85
CA ASP A 199 -19.19 -31.88 2.99
C ASP A 199 -20.71 -31.95 2.92
N ALA A 200 -21.22 -32.20 1.72
CA ALA A 200 -22.67 -32.25 1.43
C ALA A 200 -23.44 -33.38 2.20
N ALA A 201 -22.74 -34.17 2.99
CA ALA A 201 -23.34 -35.27 3.77
C ALA A 201 -23.73 -34.85 5.20
N ASP A 202 -23.31 -33.71 5.72
CA ASP A 202 -23.48 -33.35 7.15
C ASP A 202 -24.15 -32.00 7.37
N ASP A 203 -25.13 -31.66 6.55
CA ASP A 203 -25.85 -30.37 6.48
C ASP A 203 -26.90 -30.17 7.59
N ARG A 204 -26.70 -30.75 8.79
CA ARG A 204 -27.71 -30.70 9.86
C ARG A 204 -27.30 -29.93 11.12
N SER A 205 -26.18 -29.22 11.13
CA SER A 205 -25.65 -28.64 12.38
C SER A 205 -25.30 -27.15 12.32
N CYS A 206 -25.83 -26.39 11.39
CA CYS A 206 -25.71 -24.92 11.38
C CYS A 206 -26.97 -24.22 11.75
#